data_e1507fafee97832995eafda468d1f447
#
_entry.id   e1507fafee97832995eafda468d1f447
#
_cell.length_a   1.000
_cell.length_b   1.000
_cell.length_c   1.000
_cell.angle_alpha   90.00
_cell.angle_beta   90.00
_cell.angle_gamma   90.00
#
_symmetry.space_group_name_H-M   'P 1'
#
loop_
_entity.id
_entity.type
_entity.pdbx_description
1 polymer ?
#
loop_
_entity_poly.entity_id
_entity_poly.type
_entity_poly.pdbx_seq_one_letter_code
_entity_poly.pdbx_strand_id
1 'polypeptide(L)'
;MNPSINQALRLITLWIAWLLAMLFHVDLGLMPLFHGQSPEIHSQVQEGALPLLFGAMLGYFLLPLIAIVLIAYAATAVGPATRWRPWRRIHFWFSVVYSVTNFPHLLADILVPDARLDQIVLMVALTVFGLLINVEAWRWWRQTP
;
A
#
# COMPACT_ATOMS: atom_id res chain seq x y z
N MET A 1 0.83 -27.35 -7.43
CA MET A 1 1.56 -26.15 -6.97
C MET A 1 1.39 -26.04 -5.45
N ASN A 2 2.45 -25.73 -4.71
CA ASN A 2 2.39 -25.66 -3.24
C ASN A 2 1.43 -24.53 -2.80
N PRO A 3 0.44 -24.79 -1.90
CA PRO A 3 -0.52 -23.78 -1.46
C PRO A 3 0.11 -22.50 -0.89
N SER A 4 1.24 -22.63 -0.22
CA SER A 4 2.00 -21.51 0.35
C SER A 4 2.58 -20.59 -0.74
N ILE A 5 3.05 -21.15 -1.86
CA ILE A 5 3.58 -20.37 -2.98
C ILE A 5 2.46 -19.60 -3.66
N ASN A 6 1.30 -20.22 -3.87
CA ASN A 6 0.14 -19.56 -4.46
C ASN A 6 -0.32 -18.36 -3.63
N GLN A 7 -0.32 -18.51 -2.31
CA GLN A 7 -0.70 -17.44 -1.40
C GLN A 7 0.29 -16.27 -1.44
N ALA A 8 1.59 -16.58 -1.46
CA ALA A 8 2.63 -15.56 -1.59
C ALA A 8 2.54 -14.80 -2.91
N LEU A 9 2.29 -15.49 -4.02
CA LEU A 9 2.08 -14.86 -5.33
C LEU A 9 0.89 -13.91 -5.32
N ARG A 10 -0.24 -14.31 -4.72
CA ARG A 10 -1.41 -13.42 -4.57
C ARG A 10 -1.07 -12.18 -3.76
N LEU A 11 -0.36 -12.32 -2.64
CA LEU A 11 0.06 -11.19 -1.82
C LEU A 11 0.98 -10.24 -2.59
N ILE A 12 1.98 -10.76 -3.30
CA ILE A 12 2.88 -9.97 -4.14
C ILE A 12 2.08 -9.21 -5.20
N THR A 13 1.19 -9.89 -5.92
CA THR A 13 0.36 -9.26 -6.96
C THR A 13 -0.52 -8.16 -6.40
N LEU A 14 -1.15 -8.38 -5.25
CA LEU A 14 -2.01 -7.39 -4.60
C LEU A 14 -1.21 -6.18 -4.11
N TRP A 15 -0.02 -6.37 -3.54
CA TRP A 15 0.85 -5.27 -3.15
C TRP A 15 1.33 -4.45 -4.36
N ILE A 16 1.68 -5.12 -5.47
CA ILE A 16 2.05 -4.43 -6.71
C ILE A 16 0.86 -3.64 -7.25
N ALA A 17 -0.34 -4.22 -7.28
CA ALA A 17 -1.56 -3.52 -7.72
C ALA A 17 -1.86 -2.31 -6.83
N TRP A 18 -1.69 -2.45 -5.50
CA TRP A 18 -1.86 -1.35 -4.55
C TRP A 18 -0.84 -0.22 -4.80
N LEU A 19 0.45 -0.56 -4.98
CA LEU A 19 1.50 0.42 -5.26
C LEU A 19 1.28 1.15 -6.59
N LEU A 20 0.86 0.43 -7.63
CA LEU A 20 0.54 1.03 -8.94
C LEU A 20 -0.68 1.95 -8.83
N ALA A 21 -1.74 1.55 -8.15
CA ALA A 21 -2.91 2.39 -7.94
C ALA A 21 -2.56 3.66 -7.14
N MET A 22 -1.68 3.55 -6.13
CA MET A 22 -1.17 4.70 -5.38
C MET A 22 -0.34 5.63 -6.28
N LEU A 23 0.53 5.08 -7.13
CA LEU A 23 1.30 5.86 -8.08
C LEU A 23 0.38 6.62 -9.05
N PHE A 24 -0.61 5.94 -9.63
CA PHE A 24 -1.60 6.60 -10.51
C PHE A 24 -2.42 7.66 -9.78
N HIS A 25 -2.76 7.43 -8.52
CA HIS A 25 -3.47 8.42 -7.72
C HIS A 25 -2.64 9.71 -7.56
N VAL A 26 -1.34 9.59 -7.25
CA VAL A 26 -0.42 10.73 -7.16
C VAL A 26 -0.25 11.40 -8.53
N ASP A 27 -0.02 10.64 -9.59
CA ASP A 27 0.17 11.18 -10.95
C ASP A 27 -1.06 11.94 -11.42
N LEU A 28 -2.27 11.42 -11.22
CA LEU A 28 -3.51 12.11 -11.57
C LEU A 28 -3.72 13.36 -10.71
N GLY A 29 -3.32 13.34 -9.42
CA GLY A 29 -3.35 14.52 -8.57
C GLY A 29 -2.42 15.64 -9.05
N LEU A 30 -1.32 15.30 -9.72
CA LEU A 30 -0.36 16.25 -10.30
C LEU A 30 -0.73 16.71 -11.72
N MET A 31 -1.69 16.06 -12.40
CA MET A 31 -2.09 16.40 -13.77
C MET A 31 -2.45 17.87 -13.99
N PRO A 32 -3.13 18.59 -13.08
CA PRO A 32 -3.41 20.01 -13.25
C PRO A 32 -2.17 20.85 -13.50
N LEU A 33 -1.02 20.50 -12.89
CA LEU A 33 0.25 21.22 -13.09
C LEU A 33 0.73 21.20 -14.55
N PHE A 34 0.53 20.09 -15.26
CA PHE A 34 0.90 19.94 -16.67
C PHE A 34 0.05 20.81 -17.60
N HIS A 35 -1.10 21.28 -17.12
CA HIS A 35 -2.01 22.17 -17.83
C HIS A 35 -1.98 23.61 -17.31
N GLY A 36 -0.94 23.99 -16.53
CA GLY A 36 -0.77 25.33 -15.98
C GLY A 36 -1.79 25.70 -14.90
N GLN A 37 -2.44 24.70 -14.30
CA GLN A 37 -3.38 24.87 -13.20
C GLN A 37 -2.70 24.54 -11.86
N SER A 38 -3.20 25.11 -10.76
CA SER A 38 -2.75 24.72 -9.41
C SER A 38 -3.25 23.33 -9.05
N PRO A 39 -2.46 22.52 -8.30
CA PRO A 39 -2.96 21.30 -7.69
C PRO A 39 -4.09 21.65 -6.71
N GLU A 40 -5.08 20.75 -6.58
CA GLU A 40 -6.27 20.95 -5.76
C GLU A 40 -5.96 21.10 -4.26
N ILE A 41 -4.88 20.47 -3.80
CA ILE A 41 -4.45 20.50 -2.41
C ILE A 41 -3.20 21.37 -2.27
N HIS A 42 -3.35 22.54 -1.68
CA HIS A 42 -2.22 23.35 -1.25
C HIS A 42 -1.73 22.87 0.11
N SER A 43 -0.55 22.29 0.13
CA SER A 43 0.10 21.94 1.39
C SER A 43 0.46 23.22 2.15
N GLN A 44 0.00 23.35 3.40
CA GLN A 44 0.41 24.41 4.33
C GLN A 44 1.62 24.00 5.18
N VAL A 45 2.38 23.01 4.74
CA VAL A 45 3.58 22.55 5.45
C VAL A 45 4.64 23.63 5.37
N GLN A 46 5.20 24.01 6.54
CA GLN A 46 6.32 24.95 6.60
C GLN A 46 7.53 24.38 5.86
N GLU A 47 8.27 25.23 5.13
CA GLU A 47 9.43 24.80 4.33
C GLU A 47 10.46 23.99 5.13
N GLY A 48 10.69 24.33 6.39
CA GLY A 48 11.61 23.59 7.28
C GLY A 48 11.16 22.16 7.62
N ALA A 49 9.87 21.81 7.44
CA ALA A 49 9.33 20.48 7.69
C ALA A 49 9.30 19.59 6.42
N LEU A 50 9.54 20.16 5.24
CA LEU A 50 9.50 19.42 3.96
C LEU A 50 10.47 18.24 3.90
N PRO A 51 11.74 18.31 4.38
CA PRO A 51 12.64 17.16 4.36
C PRO A 51 12.12 15.98 5.19
N LEU A 52 11.50 16.28 6.35
CA LEU A 52 10.90 15.24 7.20
C LEU A 52 9.70 14.60 6.52
N LEU A 53 8.84 15.40 5.89
CA LEU A 53 7.69 14.93 5.13
C LEU A 53 8.13 14.01 3.99
N PHE A 54 9.11 14.43 3.17
CA PHE A 54 9.62 13.61 2.07
C PHE A 54 10.28 12.32 2.55
N GLY A 55 11.01 12.36 3.67
CA GLY A 55 11.56 11.18 4.32
C GLY A 55 10.47 10.20 4.78
N ALA A 56 9.40 10.71 5.37
CA ALA A 56 8.25 9.91 5.78
C ALA A 56 7.53 9.28 4.57
N MET A 57 7.32 10.04 3.49
CA MET A 57 6.74 9.53 2.24
C MET A 57 7.63 8.46 1.61
N LEU A 58 8.95 8.68 1.55
CA LEU A 58 9.89 7.66 1.07
C LEU A 58 9.77 6.37 1.87
N GLY A 59 9.74 6.46 3.20
CA GLY A 59 9.53 5.29 4.07
C GLY A 59 8.20 4.60 3.81
N TYR A 60 7.13 5.38 3.66
CA TYR A 60 5.80 4.86 3.36
C TYR A 60 5.75 4.02 2.08
N PHE A 61 6.44 4.43 1.01
CA PHE A 61 6.50 3.65 -0.24
C PHE A 61 7.55 2.53 -0.21
N LEU A 62 8.67 2.73 0.48
CA LEU A 62 9.75 1.74 0.52
C LEU A 62 9.37 0.48 1.31
N LEU A 63 8.63 0.63 2.41
CA LEU A 63 8.26 -0.48 3.28
C LEU A 63 7.42 -1.56 2.58
N PRO A 64 6.40 -1.28 1.76
CA PRO A 64 5.70 -2.29 0.96
C PRO A 64 6.60 -2.99 -0.06
N LEU A 65 7.55 -2.27 -0.68
CA LEU A 65 8.53 -2.89 -1.59
C LEU A 65 9.41 -3.90 -0.86
N ILE A 66 9.90 -3.55 0.33
CA ILE A 66 10.64 -4.49 1.20
C ILE A 66 9.77 -5.67 1.58
N ALA A 67 8.50 -5.45 1.92
CA ALA A 67 7.56 -6.52 2.25
C ALA A 67 7.37 -7.51 1.09
N ILE A 68 7.24 -7.02 -0.15
CA ILE A 68 7.16 -7.85 -1.36
C ILE A 68 8.39 -8.76 -1.48
N VAL A 69 9.59 -8.20 -1.32
CA VAL A 69 10.84 -8.96 -1.38
C VAL A 69 10.86 -10.03 -0.29
N LEU A 70 10.52 -9.68 0.96
CA LEU A 70 10.50 -10.63 2.07
C LEU A 70 9.43 -11.73 1.89
N ILE A 71 8.28 -11.42 1.28
CA ILE A 71 7.26 -12.44 0.94
C ILE A 71 7.84 -13.42 -0.08
N ALA A 72 8.51 -12.94 -1.12
CA ALA A 72 9.12 -13.79 -2.15
C ALA A 72 10.17 -14.71 -1.54
N TYR A 73 11.07 -14.20 -0.69
CA TYR A 73 12.07 -15.01 0.00
C TYR A 73 11.44 -16.01 0.97
N ALA A 74 10.41 -15.60 1.73
CA ALA A 74 9.71 -16.50 2.66
C ALA A 74 8.97 -17.65 1.94
N ALA A 75 8.52 -17.43 0.71
CA ALA A 75 7.82 -18.43 -0.09
C ALA A 75 8.76 -19.47 -0.72
N THR A 76 9.99 -19.05 -1.05
CA THR A 76 10.99 -19.88 -1.77
C THR A 76 12.07 -20.45 -0.86
N ALA A 77 12.09 -20.05 0.43
CA ALA A 77 13.12 -20.48 1.36
C ALA A 77 13.10 -22.00 1.58
N VAL A 78 14.29 -22.62 1.49
CA VAL A 78 14.52 -24.02 1.87
C VAL A 78 14.63 -24.09 3.40
N GLY A 79 13.84 -24.96 4.02
CA GLY A 79 13.89 -25.18 5.46
C GLY A 79 12.49 -25.28 6.09
N PRO A 80 12.39 -25.43 7.42
CA PRO A 80 11.13 -25.62 8.09
C PRO A 80 10.25 -24.37 7.95
N ALA A 81 8.99 -24.56 7.55
CA ALA A 81 8.01 -23.49 7.36
C ALA A 81 7.79 -22.63 8.62
N THR A 82 8.11 -23.17 9.79
CA THR A 82 8.04 -22.47 11.09
C THR A 82 8.97 -21.27 11.20
N ARG A 83 10.09 -21.26 10.46
CA ARG A 83 11.08 -20.17 10.47
C ARG A 83 10.46 -18.82 10.08
N TRP A 84 9.51 -18.81 9.14
CA TRP A 84 8.90 -17.60 8.60
C TRP A 84 7.56 -17.24 9.24
N ARG A 85 7.10 -18.01 10.23
CA ARG A 85 5.83 -17.76 10.93
C ARG A 85 5.78 -16.40 11.64
N PRO A 86 6.85 -15.94 12.33
CA PRO A 86 6.87 -14.60 12.92
C PRO A 86 6.71 -13.50 11.87
N TRP A 87 7.42 -13.64 10.75
CA TRP A 87 7.30 -12.69 9.63
C TRP A 87 5.88 -12.63 9.07
N ARG A 88 5.22 -13.77 8.84
CA ARG A 88 3.85 -13.81 8.35
C ARG A 88 2.88 -13.07 9.28
N ARG A 89 3.06 -13.19 10.59
CA ARG A 89 2.29 -12.45 11.59
C ARG A 89 2.57 -10.95 11.53
N ILE A 90 3.83 -10.56 11.47
CA ILE A 90 4.24 -9.15 11.35
C ILE A 90 3.67 -8.55 10.07
N HIS A 91 3.77 -9.26 8.95
CA HIS A 91 3.24 -8.83 7.66
C HIS A 91 1.72 -8.63 7.70
N PHE A 92 0.96 -9.49 8.38
CA PHE A 92 -0.48 -9.29 8.54
C PHE A 92 -0.78 -7.97 9.26
N TRP A 93 -0.16 -7.70 10.40
CA TRP A 93 -0.39 -6.45 11.13
C TRP A 93 0.12 -5.22 10.37
N PHE A 94 1.23 -5.36 9.66
CA PHE A 94 1.73 -4.35 8.75
C PHE A 94 0.68 -4.00 7.67
N SER A 95 0.07 -4.99 7.04
CA SER A 95 -0.96 -4.76 6.02
C SER A 95 -2.22 -4.09 6.61
N VAL A 96 -2.60 -4.43 7.85
CA VAL A 96 -3.71 -3.76 8.55
C VAL A 96 -3.42 -2.27 8.76
N VAL A 97 -2.22 -1.92 9.22
CA VAL A 97 -1.82 -0.52 9.40
C VAL A 97 -1.93 0.24 8.07
N TYR A 98 -1.41 -0.32 6.97
CA TYR A 98 -1.53 0.30 5.64
C TYR A 98 -2.97 0.47 5.18
N SER A 99 -3.83 -0.50 5.44
CA SER A 99 -5.26 -0.37 5.12
C SER A 99 -5.92 0.76 5.90
N VAL A 100 -5.57 0.90 7.19
CA VAL A 100 -6.11 1.99 8.04
C VAL A 100 -5.67 3.36 7.52
N THR A 101 -4.43 3.51 7.04
CA THR A 101 -3.93 4.79 6.51
C THR A 101 -4.65 5.24 5.22
N ASN A 102 -5.29 4.34 4.47
CA ASN A 102 -6.06 4.69 3.27
C ASN A 102 -7.37 5.46 3.61
N PHE A 103 -7.96 5.24 4.77
CA PHE A 103 -9.24 5.88 5.12
C PHE A 103 -9.16 7.40 5.27
N PRO A 104 -8.16 7.99 5.98
CA PRO A 104 -8.00 9.44 6.02
C PRO A 104 -7.79 10.06 4.63
N HIS A 105 -7.05 9.39 3.74
CA HIS A 105 -6.86 9.87 2.37
C HIS A 105 -8.16 9.84 1.56
N LEU A 106 -8.90 8.73 1.60
CA LEU A 106 -10.21 8.64 0.96
C LEU A 106 -11.17 9.72 1.47
N LEU A 107 -11.19 9.96 2.78
CA LEU A 107 -12.03 10.99 3.36
C LEU A 107 -11.60 12.40 2.91
N ALA A 108 -10.30 12.66 2.85
CA ALA A 108 -9.77 13.92 2.34
C ALA A 108 -10.21 14.17 0.89
N ASP A 109 -10.07 13.19 0.00
CA ASP A 109 -10.46 13.31 -1.41
C ASP A 109 -11.97 13.54 -1.61
N ILE A 110 -12.81 13.02 -0.70
CA ILE A 110 -14.26 13.23 -0.77
C ILE A 110 -14.64 14.63 -0.25
N LEU A 111 -13.91 15.14 0.73
CA LEU A 111 -14.26 16.38 1.44
C LEU A 111 -13.65 17.65 0.82
N VAL A 112 -12.69 17.53 -0.10
CA VAL A 112 -12.14 18.71 -0.78
C VAL A 112 -13.22 19.35 -1.69
N PRO A 113 -13.28 20.69 -1.76
CA PRO A 113 -14.31 21.40 -2.55
C PRO A 113 -14.33 21.02 -4.03
N ASP A 114 -13.15 20.73 -4.60
CA ASP A 114 -12.97 20.37 -6.02
C ASP A 114 -12.75 18.86 -6.18
N ALA A 115 -13.48 18.05 -5.41
CA ALA A 115 -13.36 16.60 -5.40
C ALA A 115 -13.48 16.01 -6.83
N ARG A 116 -12.46 15.27 -7.23
CA ARG A 116 -12.41 14.62 -8.55
C ARG A 116 -12.79 13.16 -8.46
N LEU A 117 -13.70 12.74 -9.33
CA LEU A 117 -14.22 11.37 -9.34
C LEU A 117 -13.11 10.33 -9.59
N ASP A 118 -12.13 10.63 -10.46
CA ASP A 118 -10.99 9.74 -10.74
C ASP A 118 -10.14 9.49 -9.49
N GLN A 119 -9.89 10.50 -8.66
CA GLN A 119 -9.18 10.38 -7.39
C GLN A 119 -9.95 9.52 -6.40
N ILE A 120 -11.25 9.78 -6.23
CA ILE A 120 -12.13 9.00 -5.35
C ILE A 120 -12.17 7.54 -5.78
N VAL A 121 -12.34 7.26 -7.07
CA VAL A 121 -12.38 5.88 -7.60
C VAL A 121 -11.07 5.14 -7.32
N LEU A 122 -9.91 5.78 -7.51
CA LEU A 122 -8.62 5.17 -7.19
C LEU A 122 -8.45 4.92 -5.69
N MET A 123 -8.89 5.84 -4.83
CA MET A 123 -8.83 5.64 -3.38
C MET A 123 -9.76 4.53 -2.90
N VAL A 124 -10.93 4.37 -3.53
CA VAL A 124 -11.81 3.20 -3.28
C VAL A 124 -11.10 1.91 -3.71
N ALA A 125 -10.47 1.88 -4.88
CA ALA A 125 -9.71 0.72 -5.36
C ALA A 125 -8.55 0.38 -4.40
N LEU A 126 -7.79 1.38 -3.93
CA LEU A 126 -6.73 1.22 -2.93
C LEU A 126 -7.25 0.62 -1.62
N THR A 127 -8.40 1.09 -1.16
CA THR A 127 -9.06 0.55 0.04
C THR A 127 -9.44 -0.92 -0.17
N VAL A 128 -10.02 -1.27 -1.31
CA VAL A 128 -10.37 -2.66 -1.66
C VAL A 128 -9.11 -3.54 -1.72
N PHE A 129 -8.05 -3.09 -2.39
CA PHE A 129 -6.79 -3.84 -2.45
C PHE A 129 -6.18 -4.03 -1.07
N GLY A 130 -6.20 -3.01 -0.21
CA GLY A 130 -5.75 -3.10 1.17
C GLY A 130 -6.51 -4.18 1.96
N LEU A 131 -7.83 -4.22 1.84
CA LEU A 131 -8.66 -5.24 2.49
C LEU A 131 -8.37 -6.65 1.95
N LEU A 132 -8.17 -6.79 0.64
CA LEU A 132 -7.79 -8.07 0.03
C LEU A 132 -6.41 -8.53 0.51
N ILE A 133 -5.43 -7.62 0.62
CA ILE A 133 -4.12 -7.93 1.20
C ILE A 133 -4.28 -8.44 2.63
N ASN A 134 -5.13 -7.81 3.47
CA ASN A 134 -5.36 -8.26 4.84
C ASN A 134 -5.94 -9.68 4.90
N VAL A 135 -6.92 -9.98 4.04
CA VAL A 135 -7.52 -11.33 3.97
C VAL A 135 -6.47 -12.37 3.56
N GLU A 136 -5.68 -12.08 2.53
CA GLU A 136 -4.67 -13.02 2.05
C GLU A 136 -3.49 -13.15 3.03
N ALA A 137 -3.08 -12.06 3.70
CA ALA A 137 -2.05 -12.08 4.74
C ALA A 137 -2.51 -12.88 5.97
N TRP A 138 -3.78 -12.73 6.39
CA TRP A 138 -4.38 -13.53 7.45
C TRP A 138 -4.37 -15.04 7.10
N ARG A 139 -4.82 -15.39 5.88
CA ARG A 139 -4.81 -16.77 5.38
C ARG A 139 -3.39 -17.34 5.38
N TRP A 140 -2.41 -16.56 4.90
CA TRP A 140 -1.02 -16.96 4.84
C TRP A 140 -0.41 -17.19 6.23
N TRP A 141 -0.73 -16.34 7.18
CA TRP A 141 -0.30 -16.50 8.57
C TRP A 141 -0.93 -17.73 9.23
N ARG A 142 -2.21 -18.02 8.92
CA ARG A 142 -2.95 -19.16 9.49
C ARG A 142 -2.60 -20.50 8.85
N GLN A 143 -1.90 -20.53 7.73
CA GLN A 143 -1.41 -21.77 7.15
C GLN A 143 -0.42 -22.41 8.12
N THR A 144 -0.85 -23.45 8.81
CA THR A 144 0.02 -24.37 9.53
C THR A 144 0.71 -25.26 8.51
N PRO A 145 1.98 -25.63 8.75
CA PRO A 145 2.65 -26.62 7.91
C PRO A 145 1.96 -27.98 8.00
#